data_1d9624c4f15cbbf72688dfc136153844
#
_entry.id   1d9624c4f15cbbf72688dfc136153844
#
_cell.length_a   1.000
_cell.length_b   1.000
_cell.length_c   1.000
_cell.angle_alpha   90.00
_cell.angle_beta   90.00
_cell.angle_gamma   90.00
#
_symmetry.space_group_name_H-M   'P 1'
#
loop_
_entity.id
_entity.type
_entity.pdbx_description
1 polymer ?
#
loop_
_entity_poly.entity_id
_entity_poly.type
_entity_poly.pdbx_seq_one_letter_code
_entity_poly.pdbx_strand_id
1 'polypeptide(L)'
;MFNNKSYIFIIVFSLCFTQNIWSGNSVSTSDNLDAFSLNPAGLGIDRGVLTGLYFPIDSENFEMIQGNRDSNFGYLLKYSDSRPEKLIHQPIEFKIGFGTALGKGNYLGLTWHQTKNGEGSLMMMENNFTFGALLRPWNFLSIGGTYSVNEDQNISSNRIGFGIRPLCNHKLTLGADYLMNDNVNTIHPFVDLKIIDGINLGFSSIIDMDNTSNDMAYQINLGINFDKGGAYTISDDKQNTGIGLYSSNQILPSIFNKKKKGTKQYVRMSLSGRFIEESPESSPFLTQILFPSSEGIQLRKWLEQINEYTENPDIDGLIIDLGSVSAGFAKRNEMRRALQNFKNAGKEIIVYAEYGITGSTYFLISMADKIFIAGSTGLDLKGLNIEVSFYRTLLDTLSIVPEVFRVNYNGKSYKTMGDPLLNKQMSEEMRENYTDLFESLYNIYVKGISEGRTWTKEKTRAVIDKGPYMILSKAKSAGLIDSIMFTDQFEKYVKKLNDGKNNIL
;
A
#
# COMPACT_ATOMS: atom_id res chain seq x y z
N MET A 1 47.84 -28.76 -8.54
CA MET A 1 47.59 -27.34 -8.97
C MET A 1 46.12 -27.05 -8.74
N PHE A 2 45.76 -26.68 -7.52
CA PHE A 2 44.36 -26.37 -7.17
C PHE A 2 44.06 -24.89 -7.50
N ASN A 3 42.99 -24.69 -8.20
CA ASN A 3 42.64 -23.44 -8.89
C ASN A 3 42.18 -22.37 -7.85
N ASN A 4 42.95 -21.30 -7.67
CA ASN A 4 42.71 -20.21 -6.73
C ASN A 4 41.35 -19.50 -6.84
N LYS A 5 40.56 -19.80 -7.87
CA LYS A 5 39.24 -19.22 -8.06
C LYS A 5 38.16 -19.87 -7.18
N SER A 6 38.35 -21.12 -6.77
CA SER A 6 37.40 -21.82 -5.88
C SER A 6 37.49 -21.33 -4.42
N TYR A 7 38.65 -20.88 -3.99
CA TYR A 7 38.82 -20.34 -2.64
C TYR A 7 38.16 -18.97 -2.41
N ILE A 8 38.11 -18.13 -3.44
CA ILE A 8 37.42 -16.84 -3.33
C ILE A 8 35.91 -17.05 -3.18
N PHE A 9 35.33 -18.02 -3.83
CA PHE A 9 33.89 -18.32 -3.71
C PHE A 9 33.54 -18.97 -2.36
N ILE A 10 34.44 -19.76 -1.79
CA ILE A 10 34.29 -20.40 -0.47
C ILE A 10 34.55 -19.39 0.66
N ILE A 11 35.49 -18.45 0.50
CA ILE A 11 35.77 -17.42 1.49
C ILE A 11 34.63 -16.41 1.59
N VAL A 12 33.94 -16.09 0.50
CA VAL A 12 32.74 -15.22 0.53
C VAL A 12 31.54 -15.91 1.22
N PHE A 13 31.53 -17.25 1.30
CA PHE A 13 30.48 -18.05 1.94
C PHE A 13 30.72 -18.38 3.42
N SER A 14 31.87 -18.02 3.99
CA SER A 14 32.26 -18.46 5.33
C SER A 14 32.44 -17.36 6.36
N LEU A 15 31.87 -16.18 6.18
CA LEU A 15 31.93 -15.09 7.15
C LEU A 15 30.55 -14.70 7.68
N CYS A 16 30.36 -14.70 8.98
CA CYS A 16 29.07 -14.94 9.60
C CYS A 16 28.82 -14.49 10.98
N PHE A 17 27.78 -14.09 11.50
CA PHE A 17 26.85 -14.13 12.61
C PHE A 17 26.81 -12.98 13.61
N THR A 18 25.81 -12.67 14.25
CA THR A 18 24.74 -13.20 15.11
C THR A 18 23.58 -12.24 15.32
N GLN A 19 22.40 -12.76 15.64
CA GLN A 19 21.29 -12.15 16.38
C GLN A 19 20.37 -11.12 15.73
N ASN A 20 20.25 -10.93 14.43
CA ASN A 20 19.09 -10.22 13.89
C ASN A 20 18.35 -11.08 12.88
N ILE A 21 17.19 -11.56 13.26
CA ILE A 21 16.44 -12.65 12.64
C ILE A 21 15.90 -12.31 11.26
N TRP A 22 15.87 -11.04 10.86
CA TRP A 22 15.16 -10.64 9.65
C TRP A 22 15.77 -9.34 9.12
N SER A 23 16.59 -9.39 8.16
CA SER A 23 17.14 -8.35 7.27
C SER A 23 17.05 -6.85 7.66
N GLY A 24 16.77 -6.50 8.90
CA GLY A 24 16.75 -5.13 9.39
C GLY A 24 18.05 -4.80 10.08
N ASN A 25 18.67 -3.68 9.71
CA ASN A 25 19.95 -3.23 10.29
C ASN A 25 19.77 -2.08 11.28
N SER A 26 18.56 -1.51 11.41
CA SER A 26 18.34 -0.28 12.17
C SER A 26 16.91 -0.16 12.70
N VAL A 27 16.79 0.52 13.86
CA VAL A 27 15.46 0.92 14.39
C VAL A 27 14.73 1.92 13.49
N SER A 28 15.42 2.56 12.55
CA SER A 28 14.82 3.50 11.60
C SER A 28 14.29 2.81 10.33
N THR A 29 14.74 1.58 10.02
CA THR A 29 14.38 0.85 8.80
C THR A 29 13.62 -0.44 9.05
N SER A 30 13.36 -0.76 10.30
CA SER A 30 12.64 -1.95 10.77
C SER A 30 11.17 -1.88 10.37
N ASP A 31 10.75 -2.66 9.38
CA ASP A 31 9.37 -2.68 8.86
C ASP A 31 8.87 -4.07 8.42
N ASN A 32 9.60 -5.13 8.79
CA ASN A 32 9.27 -6.53 8.54
C ASN A 32 9.14 -7.31 9.88
N LEU A 33 9.58 -8.56 9.91
CA LEU A 33 9.63 -9.35 11.13
C LEU A 33 10.75 -8.92 12.09
N ASP A 34 11.75 -8.20 11.61
CA ASP A 34 12.76 -7.48 12.38
C ASP A 34 12.17 -6.46 13.37
N ALA A 35 10.96 -5.97 13.08
CA ALA A 35 10.24 -5.05 13.96
C ALA A 35 10.02 -5.59 15.38
N PHE A 36 9.88 -6.90 15.57
CA PHE A 36 9.78 -7.50 16.90
C PHE A 36 11.02 -7.32 17.77
N SER A 37 12.18 -7.19 17.15
CA SER A 37 13.46 -7.13 17.84
C SER A 37 14.13 -5.76 17.77
N LEU A 38 13.90 -5.00 16.71
CA LEU A 38 14.53 -3.69 16.50
C LEU A 38 13.62 -2.53 16.88
N ASN A 39 12.45 -2.40 16.24
CA ASN A 39 11.54 -1.31 16.52
C ASN A 39 10.08 -1.72 16.27
N PRO A 40 9.29 -1.95 17.31
CA PRO A 40 7.91 -2.38 17.18
C PRO A 40 6.99 -1.41 16.41
N ALA A 41 7.38 -0.14 16.26
CA ALA A 41 6.64 0.81 15.42
C ALA A 41 6.59 0.37 13.95
N GLY A 42 7.56 -0.42 13.49
CA GLY A 42 7.56 -1.02 12.16
C GLY A 42 6.40 -1.96 11.90
N LEU A 43 5.79 -2.54 12.94
CA LEU A 43 4.55 -3.32 12.82
C LEU A 43 3.35 -2.46 12.41
N GLY A 44 3.41 -1.14 12.60
CA GLY A 44 2.38 -0.20 12.12
C GLY A 44 2.40 0.03 10.61
N ILE A 45 3.43 -0.45 9.89
CA ILE A 45 3.51 -0.35 8.44
C ILE A 45 2.81 -1.56 7.83
N ASP A 46 1.80 -1.36 7.00
CA ASP A 46 1.11 -2.47 6.34
C ASP A 46 2.02 -3.20 5.35
N ARG A 47 2.37 -4.43 5.68
CA ARG A 47 3.14 -5.37 4.87
C ARG A 47 2.37 -6.67 4.62
N GLY A 48 1.07 -6.68 4.93
CA GLY A 48 0.25 -7.88 4.87
C GLY A 48 0.69 -8.97 5.86
N VAL A 49 0.39 -10.22 5.53
CA VAL A 49 0.81 -11.39 6.31
C VAL A 49 2.21 -11.80 5.90
N LEU A 50 3.10 -11.87 6.88
CA LEU A 50 4.48 -12.35 6.74
C LEU A 50 4.72 -13.48 7.73
N THR A 51 5.21 -14.62 7.24
CA THR A 51 5.61 -15.76 8.08
C THR A 51 7.03 -16.14 7.73
N GLY A 52 7.83 -16.45 8.73
CA GLY A 52 9.20 -16.84 8.47
C GLY A 52 9.80 -17.79 9.50
N LEU A 53 10.90 -18.41 9.09
CA LEU A 53 11.71 -19.34 9.86
C LEU A 53 13.18 -18.96 9.68
N TYR A 54 13.96 -19.10 10.73
CA TYR A 54 15.40 -18.87 10.72
C TYR A 54 16.13 -20.01 11.42
N PHE A 55 17.26 -20.41 10.87
CA PHE A 55 18.11 -21.47 11.39
C PHE A 55 19.58 -21.04 11.30
N PRO A 56 20.33 -21.06 12.41
CA PRO A 56 21.78 -20.97 12.36
C PRO A 56 22.36 -22.28 11.74
N ILE A 57 23.44 -22.16 10.98
CA ILE A 57 24.04 -23.29 10.27
C ILE A 57 25.19 -23.92 11.06
N ASP A 58 25.94 -23.13 11.80
CA ASP A 58 27.24 -23.54 12.35
C ASP A 58 27.30 -23.37 13.90
N SER A 59 26.20 -23.55 14.57
CA SER A 59 26.18 -23.54 16.02
C SER A 59 26.18 -24.97 16.55
N GLU A 60 27.00 -25.24 17.57
CA GLU A 60 26.88 -26.45 18.39
C GLU A 60 25.49 -26.57 19.01
N ASN A 61 24.70 -25.48 18.93
CA ASN A 61 23.37 -25.34 19.46
C ASN A 61 22.36 -25.23 18.32
N PHE A 62 21.29 -26.01 18.38
CA PHE A 62 20.16 -25.84 17.49
C PHE A 62 19.34 -24.63 17.94
N GLU A 63 19.11 -23.71 17.03
CA GLU A 63 18.24 -22.57 17.25
C GLU A 63 17.22 -22.49 16.10
N MET A 64 15.95 -22.29 16.46
CA MET A 64 14.89 -22.07 15.48
C MET A 64 14.08 -20.85 15.91
N ILE A 65 13.83 -19.97 14.99
CA ILE A 65 13.00 -18.81 15.22
C ILE A 65 11.88 -18.80 14.21
N GLN A 66 10.65 -18.76 14.72
CA GLN A 66 9.44 -18.62 13.93
C GLN A 66 8.80 -17.28 14.22
N GLY A 67 8.49 -16.52 13.19
CA GLY A 67 7.73 -15.28 13.30
C GLY A 67 6.51 -15.29 12.39
N ASN A 68 5.45 -14.68 12.85
CA ASN A 68 4.26 -14.39 12.06
C ASN A 68 3.79 -12.96 12.34
N ARG A 69 3.42 -12.26 11.31
CA ARG A 69 2.87 -10.92 11.35
C ARG A 69 1.64 -10.88 10.43
N ASP A 70 0.54 -10.33 10.94
CA ASP A 70 -0.65 -9.98 10.18
C ASP A 70 -0.96 -8.50 10.40
N SER A 71 -0.79 -7.70 9.33
CA SER A 71 -0.98 -6.24 9.36
C SER A 71 -0.23 -5.58 10.54
N ASN A 72 -0.93 -5.24 11.61
CA ASN A 72 -0.43 -4.46 12.74
C ASN A 72 -0.05 -5.30 13.98
N PHE A 73 -0.28 -6.60 13.92
CA PHE A 73 -0.08 -7.51 15.06
C PHE A 73 0.73 -8.74 14.64
N GLY A 74 1.42 -9.33 15.60
CA GLY A 74 2.08 -10.60 15.36
C GLY A 74 2.83 -11.14 16.56
N TYR A 75 3.50 -12.26 16.35
CA TYR A 75 4.30 -12.92 17.37
C TYR A 75 5.62 -13.45 16.78
N LEU A 76 6.58 -13.68 17.66
CA LEU A 76 7.84 -14.35 17.38
C LEU A 76 8.10 -15.35 18.49
N LEU A 77 8.46 -16.58 18.10
CA LEU A 77 8.86 -17.66 18.98
C LEU A 77 10.30 -18.06 18.64
N LYS A 78 11.18 -18.01 19.63
CA LYS A 78 12.54 -18.50 19.52
C LYS A 78 12.67 -19.75 20.40
N TYR A 79 13.20 -20.80 19.82
CA TYR A 79 13.55 -22.03 20.49
C TYR A 79 15.05 -22.25 20.34
N SER A 80 15.76 -22.54 21.43
CA SER A 80 17.18 -22.84 21.43
C SER A 80 17.45 -24.14 22.19
N ASP A 81 18.22 -25.06 21.61
CA ASP A 81 18.64 -26.30 22.22
C ASP A 81 20.18 -26.36 22.21
N SER A 82 20.77 -26.27 23.38
CA SER A 82 22.21 -26.41 23.55
C SER A 82 22.59 -27.87 23.83
N ARG A 83 23.15 -28.57 22.87
CA ARG A 83 23.69 -29.94 23.02
C ARG A 83 25.15 -29.94 23.47
N PRO A 84 25.71 -31.00 24.03
CA PRO A 84 25.12 -32.28 24.44
C PRO A 84 25.40 -32.57 25.94
N GLU A 85 24.55 -33.00 26.69
CA GLU A 85 24.65 -33.63 28.01
C GLU A 85 23.76 -33.06 29.10
N LYS A 86 23.11 -31.93 28.95
CA LYS A 86 22.16 -31.41 29.95
C LYS A 86 20.78 -31.19 29.36
N LEU A 87 19.94 -32.19 29.43
CA LEU A 87 18.54 -32.26 28.99
C LEU A 87 17.58 -31.26 29.67
N ILE A 88 18.04 -30.17 30.29
CA ILE A 88 17.21 -29.43 31.27
C ILE A 88 17.03 -27.95 30.89
N HIS A 89 17.73 -27.40 29.90
CA HIS A 89 17.67 -25.98 29.63
C HIS A 89 17.34 -25.67 28.16
N GLN A 90 16.08 -25.44 27.91
CA GLN A 90 15.58 -24.95 26.61
C GLN A 90 15.05 -23.54 26.85
N PRO A 91 15.82 -22.48 26.58
CA PRO A 91 15.28 -21.14 26.61
C PRO A 91 14.22 -20.99 25.51
N ILE A 92 13.00 -20.77 25.91
CA ILE A 92 11.92 -20.37 25.01
C ILE A 92 11.75 -18.87 25.16
N GLU A 93 11.92 -18.14 24.08
CA GLU A 93 11.67 -16.72 24.03
C GLU A 93 10.42 -16.49 23.20
N PHE A 94 9.48 -15.73 23.74
CA PHE A 94 8.21 -15.41 23.11
C PHE A 94 8.03 -13.90 23.07
N LYS A 95 7.73 -13.36 21.89
CA LYS A 95 7.42 -11.94 21.69
C LYS A 95 6.04 -11.80 21.08
N ILE A 96 5.25 -10.88 21.60
CA ILE A 96 4.02 -10.39 20.98
C ILE A 96 4.22 -8.91 20.69
N GLY A 97 3.86 -8.48 19.50
CA GLY A 97 4.01 -7.10 19.07
C GLY A 97 2.77 -6.53 18.43
N PHE A 98 2.56 -5.26 18.67
CA PHE A 98 1.53 -4.45 18.05
C PHE A 98 2.13 -3.12 17.57
N GLY A 99 1.72 -2.66 16.39
CA GLY A 99 2.10 -1.35 15.87
C GLY A 99 0.92 -0.65 15.22
N THR A 100 0.95 0.67 15.18
CA THR A 100 -0.11 1.47 14.56
C THR A 100 0.46 2.69 13.85
N ALA A 101 -0.21 3.11 12.76
CA ALA A 101 0.08 4.37 12.10
C ALA A 101 -0.67 5.51 12.80
N LEU A 102 0.04 6.58 13.15
CA LEU A 102 -0.52 7.82 13.71
C LEU A 102 -0.80 8.89 12.64
N GLY A 103 -0.65 8.53 11.38
CA GLY A 103 -0.77 9.41 10.23
C GLY A 103 0.30 9.13 9.19
N LYS A 104 0.44 10.01 8.20
CA LYS A 104 1.36 9.76 7.08
C LYS A 104 2.82 9.74 7.56
N GLY A 105 3.43 8.57 7.55
CA GLY A 105 4.85 8.38 7.89
C GLY A 105 5.18 8.35 9.37
N ASN A 106 4.18 8.34 10.28
CA ASN A 106 4.39 8.29 11.72
C ASN A 106 3.80 7.00 12.29
N TYR A 107 4.58 6.27 13.05
CA TYR A 107 4.19 4.97 13.58
C TYR A 107 4.61 4.83 15.03
N LEU A 108 3.80 4.14 15.82
CA LEU A 108 4.13 3.71 17.18
C LEU A 108 3.94 2.20 17.31
N GLY A 109 4.66 1.61 18.23
CA GLY A 109 4.55 0.18 18.50
C GLY A 109 4.98 -0.21 19.90
N LEU A 110 4.56 -1.39 20.27
CA LEU A 110 4.86 -2.02 21.56
C LEU A 110 5.13 -3.50 21.31
N THR A 111 6.19 -4.04 21.88
CA THR A 111 6.37 -5.48 22.06
C THR A 111 6.46 -5.82 23.53
N TRP A 112 5.80 -6.90 23.88
CA TRP A 112 6.04 -7.63 25.11
C TRP A 112 6.86 -8.86 24.80
N HIS A 113 7.91 -9.07 25.56
CA HIS A 113 8.88 -10.13 25.39
C HIS A 113 9.00 -10.91 26.69
N GLN A 114 8.82 -12.22 26.63
CA GLN A 114 9.00 -13.12 27.75
C GLN A 114 10.09 -14.13 27.43
N THR A 115 11.10 -14.18 28.26
CA THR A 115 12.17 -15.17 28.20
C THR A 115 12.03 -16.11 29.39
N LYS A 116 12.10 -17.41 29.14
CA LYS A 116 12.10 -18.42 30.14
C LYS A 116 13.52 -18.92 30.37
N ASN A 117 14.14 -18.46 31.42
CA ASN A 117 15.47 -18.85 31.84
C ASN A 117 15.37 -19.68 33.14
N GLY A 118 16.19 -20.74 33.31
CA GLY A 118 16.28 -21.43 34.56
C GLY A 118 16.84 -22.84 34.54
N GLU A 119 17.47 -23.24 35.64
CA GLU A 119 17.97 -24.57 35.86
C GLU A 119 17.00 -25.32 36.80
N GLY A 120 16.49 -26.47 36.36
CA GLY A 120 15.67 -27.36 37.22
C GLY A 120 14.24 -26.83 37.45
N SER A 121 13.75 -26.98 38.69
CA SER A 121 12.37 -26.62 39.09
C SER A 121 12.14 -25.10 39.29
N LEU A 122 13.18 -24.27 39.22
CA LEU A 122 13.11 -22.82 39.35
C LEU A 122 13.16 -22.19 37.93
N MET A 123 12.01 -22.18 37.26
CA MET A 123 11.84 -21.44 36.01
C MET A 123 11.59 -19.98 36.35
N MET A 124 12.56 -19.11 36.05
CA MET A 124 12.36 -17.65 36.05
C MET A 124 11.77 -17.20 34.75
N MET A 125 10.69 -16.43 34.79
CA MET A 125 10.12 -15.73 33.64
C MET A 125 10.56 -14.28 33.73
N GLU A 126 11.33 -13.80 32.74
CA GLU A 126 11.71 -12.41 32.66
C GLU A 126 10.80 -11.70 31.64
N ASN A 127 10.22 -10.58 32.06
CA ASN A 127 9.34 -9.76 31.25
C ASN A 127 10.06 -8.51 30.78
N ASN A 128 10.07 -8.29 29.46
CA ASN A 128 10.61 -7.09 28.85
C ASN A 128 9.54 -6.40 28.02
N PHE A 129 9.49 -5.08 28.08
CA PHE A 129 8.64 -4.25 27.25
C PHE A 129 9.51 -3.34 26.40
N THR A 130 9.20 -3.28 25.10
CA THR A 130 9.85 -2.34 24.18
C THR A 130 8.81 -1.45 23.52
N PHE A 131 8.93 -0.15 23.75
CA PHE A 131 8.17 0.89 23.08
C PHE A 131 8.96 1.38 21.87
N GLY A 132 8.31 1.58 20.75
CA GLY A 132 8.94 2.05 19.52
C GLY A 132 8.22 3.22 18.90
N ALA A 133 8.97 4.13 18.29
CA ALA A 133 8.50 5.20 17.44
C ALA A 133 9.29 5.20 16.13
N LEU A 134 8.61 5.47 15.01
CA LEU A 134 9.20 5.54 13.69
C LEU A 134 8.58 6.70 12.93
N LEU A 135 9.44 7.61 12.45
CA LEU A 135 9.06 8.82 11.73
C LEU A 135 9.69 8.80 10.34
N ARG A 136 8.86 8.96 9.30
CA ARG A 136 9.27 9.05 7.89
C ARG A 136 8.67 10.31 7.26
N PRO A 137 9.17 11.51 7.65
CA PRO A 137 8.59 12.77 7.20
C PRO A 137 8.74 12.97 5.68
N TRP A 138 9.78 12.40 5.10
CA TRP A 138 10.08 12.44 3.67
C TRP A 138 10.52 11.06 3.15
N ASN A 139 10.43 10.84 1.84
CA ASN A 139 10.81 9.58 1.21
C ASN A 139 12.31 9.25 1.39
N PHE A 140 13.14 10.26 1.60
CA PHE A 140 14.59 10.09 1.75
C PHE A 140 15.06 9.97 3.21
N LEU A 141 14.23 10.25 4.22
CA LEU A 141 14.62 10.27 5.63
C LEU A 141 13.69 9.41 6.48
N SER A 142 14.29 8.57 7.30
CA SER A 142 13.62 7.77 8.33
C SER A 142 14.33 7.94 9.67
N ILE A 143 13.60 8.17 10.74
CA ILE A 143 14.11 8.31 12.11
C ILE A 143 13.36 7.32 12.99
N GLY A 144 14.08 6.49 13.72
CA GLY A 144 13.52 5.50 14.65
C GLY A 144 14.02 5.70 16.06
N GLY A 145 13.21 5.35 17.03
CA GLY A 145 13.62 5.32 18.43
C GLY A 145 12.91 4.21 19.18
N THR A 146 13.62 3.58 20.13
CA THR A 146 13.05 2.57 21.02
C THR A 146 13.49 2.80 22.47
N TYR A 147 12.59 2.43 23.36
CA TYR A 147 12.83 2.38 24.79
C TYR A 147 12.43 1.00 25.30
N SER A 148 13.38 0.26 25.86
CA SER A 148 13.15 -1.10 26.39
C SER A 148 13.38 -1.11 27.89
N VAL A 149 12.48 -1.78 28.61
CA VAL A 149 12.52 -1.95 30.06
C VAL A 149 12.45 -3.42 30.39
N ASN A 150 13.37 -3.90 31.22
CA ASN A 150 13.27 -5.18 31.89
C ASN A 150 12.73 -4.94 33.30
N GLU A 151 11.53 -5.45 33.57
CA GLU A 151 10.83 -5.24 34.85
C GLU A 151 11.54 -5.94 36.02
N ASP A 152 12.12 -7.13 35.75
CA ASP A 152 12.73 -7.96 36.79
C ASP A 152 14.15 -7.50 37.21
N GLN A 153 14.88 -6.89 36.28
CA GLN A 153 16.27 -6.46 36.46
C GLN A 153 16.43 -4.96 36.64
N ASN A 154 15.38 -4.18 36.52
CA ASN A 154 15.39 -2.72 36.60
C ASN A 154 16.38 -2.06 35.62
N ILE A 155 16.64 -2.71 34.48
CA ILE A 155 17.55 -2.25 33.43
C ILE A 155 16.73 -1.60 32.33
N SER A 156 17.20 -0.47 31.80
CA SER A 156 16.61 0.18 30.67
C SER A 156 17.62 0.35 29.52
N SER A 157 17.16 0.28 28.30
CA SER A 157 17.98 0.61 27.13
C SER A 157 17.24 1.51 26.17
N ASN A 158 17.95 2.48 25.61
CA ASN A 158 17.45 3.41 24.59
C ASN A 158 18.22 3.21 23.30
N ARG A 159 17.51 3.20 22.18
CA ARG A 159 18.14 3.16 20.87
C ARG A 159 17.49 4.21 19.96
N ILE A 160 18.32 5.02 19.33
CA ILE A 160 17.88 6.05 18.39
C ILE A 160 18.66 5.83 17.09
N GLY A 161 17.95 5.84 15.96
CA GLY A 161 18.57 5.62 14.67
C GLY A 161 18.01 6.52 13.57
N PHE A 162 18.80 6.72 12.55
CA PHE A 162 18.37 7.40 11.33
C PHE A 162 18.79 6.61 10.09
N GLY A 163 17.98 6.72 9.04
CA GLY A 163 18.26 6.16 7.72
C GLY A 163 18.01 7.19 6.63
N ILE A 164 18.97 7.33 5.74
CA ILE A 164 18.89 8.24 4.60
C ILE A 164 18.88 7.43 3.32
N ARG A 165 18.00 7.79 2.39
CA ARG A 165 17.88 7.23 1.04
C ARG A 165 18.29 8.28 0.01
N PRO A 166 19.58 8.39 -0.36
CA PRO A 166 20.09 9.46 -1.23
C PRO A 166 19.43 9.52 -2.61
N LEU A 167 18.93 8.38 -3.08
CA LEU A 167 18.25 8.25 -4.38
C LEU A 167 16.72 8.43 -4.28
N CYS A 168 16.20 8.88 -3.13
CA CYS A 168 14.76 8.97 -2.83
C CYS A 168 13.97 7.67 -3.07
N ASN A 169 14.64 6.52 -3.13
CA ASN A 169 14.09 5.19 -3.30
C ASN A 169 14.84 4.17 -2.42
N HIS A 170 14.39 2.89 -2.44
CA HIS A 170 14.96 1.84 -1.61
C HIS A 170 16.22 1.16 -2.21
N LYS A 171 16.83 1.68 -3.28
CA LYS A 171 18.03 1.07 -3.89
C LYS A 171 19.26 1.23 -3.03
N LEU A 172 19.37 2.33 -2.31
CA LEU A 172 20.46 2.58 -1.36
C LEU A 172 19.87 3.23 -0.11
N THR A 173 20.13 2.63 1.05
CA THR A 173 19.86 3.20 2.37
C THR A 173 21.14 3.20 3.19
N LEU A 174 21.48 4.33 3.78
CA LEU A 174 22.61 4.53 4.67
C LEU A 174 22.10 5.04 6.00
N GLY A 175 22.71 4.63 7.10
CA GLY A 175 22.32 5.18 8.39
C GLY A 175 23.16 4.66 9.54
N ALA A 176 22.75 5.05 10.73
CA ALA A 176 23.35 4.59 11.96
C ALA A 176 22.33 4.60 13.10
N ASP A 177 22.49 3.67 14.03
CA ASP A 177 21.80 3.68 15.31
C ASP A 177 22.80 3.97 16.43
N TYR A 178 22.35 4.65 17.45
CA TYR A 178 23.05 4.84 18.71
C TYR A 178 22.27 4.12 19.82
N LEU A 179 22.90 3.15 20.45
CA LEU A 179 22.36 2.40 21.57
C LEU A 179 22.99 2.89 22.86
N MET A 180 22.14 3.32 23.78
CA MET A 180 22.49 3.69 25.16
C MET A 180 22.00 2.59 26.10
N ASN A 181 22.91 1.97 26.80
CA ASN A 181 22.60 1.01 27.86
C ASN A 181 23.40 1.40 29.11
N ASP A 182 22.94 1.00 30.30
CA ASP A 182 23.55 1.35 31.59
C ASP A 182 25.06 1.03 31.67
N ASN A 183 25.54 0.07 30.86
CA ASN A 183 26.90 -0.43 30.91
C ASN A 183 27.77 -0.12 29.69
N VAL A 184 27.17 0.11 28.50
CA VAL A 184 27.92 0.27 27.25
C VAL A 184 27.13 1.12 26.26
N ASN A 185 27.83 2.05 25.61
CA ASN A 185 27.28 2.83 24.52
C ASN A 185 27.85 2.37 23.19
N THR A 186 26.99 2.04 22.22
CA THR A 186 27.44 1.56 20.92
C THR A 186 26.82 2.33 19.75
N ILE A 187 27.58 2.47 18.67
CA ILE A 187 27.09 2.98 17.38
C ILE A 187 27.02 1.82 16.38
N HIS A 188 25.90 1.74 15.66
CA HIS A 188 25.64 0.70 14.67
C HIS A 188 25.43 1.34 13.28
N PRO A 189 26.48 1.71 12.55
CA PRO A 189 26.36 2.16 11.17
C PRO A 189 25.94 1.01 10.26
N PHE A 190 25.14 1.32 9.23
CA PHE A 190 24.67 0.33 8.27
C PHE A 190 24.51 0.87 6.86
N VAL A 191 24.56 -0.06 5.89
CA VAL A 191 24.31 0.17 4.48
C VAL A 191 23.41 -0.94 3.95
N ASP A 192 22.30 -0.58 3.34
CA ASP A 192 21.42 -1.51 2.62
C ASP A 192 21.41 -1.17 1.13
N LEU A 193 21.70 -2.16 0.30
CA LEU A 193 21.74 -2.08 -1.15
C LEU A 193 20.72 -3.03 -1.77
N LYS A 194 19.83 -2.49 -2.58
CA LYS A 194 18.98 -3.27 -3.49
C LYS A 194 19.66 -3.32 -4.86
N ILE A 195 20.46 -4.36 -5.11
CA ILE A 195 21.30 -4.50 -6.31
C ILE A 195 20.43 -4.58 -7.57
N ILE A 196 19.44 -5.45 -7.53
CA ILE A 196 18.40 -5.62 -8.56
C ILE A 196 17.10 -5.97 -7.83
N ASP A 197 15.98 -5.95 -8.56
CA ASP A 197 14.71 -6.41 -7.97
C ASP A 197 14.85 -7.85 -7.48
N GLY A 198 14.51 -8.07 -6.22
CA GLY A 198 14.60 -9.35 -5.56
C GLY A 198 15.95 -9.69 -4.93
N ILE A 199 17.00 -8.89 -5.09
CA ILE A 199 18.30 -9.12 -4.40
C ILE A 199 18.65 -7.91 -3.54
N ASN A 200 18.74 -8.15 -2.24
CA ASN A 200 19.10 -7.15 -1.23
C ASN A 200 20.41 -7.56 -0.56
N LEU A 201 21.31 -6.63 -0.39
CA LEU A 201 22.57 -6.79 0.33
C LEU A 201 22.65 -5.75 1.43
N GLY A 202 22.85 -6.17 2.68
CA GLY A 202 23.04 -5.29 3.82
C GLY A 202 24.40 -5.51 4.47
N PHE A 203 24.94 -4.43 5.00
CA PHE A 203 26.13 -4.43 5.83
C PHE A 203 25.87 -3.57 7.06
N SER A 204 26.25 -4.06 8.22
CA SER A 204 26.22 -3.28 9.47
C SER A 204 27.44 -3.58 10.33
N SER A 205 27.82 -2.67 11.20
CA SER A 205 28.84 -2.89 12.19
C SER A 205 28.43 -2.37 13.56
N ILE A 206 29.07 -2.88 14.61
CA ILE A 206 28.89 -2.46 16.00
C ILE A 206 30.21 -1.90 16.46
N ILE A 207 30.20 -0.66 16.92
CA ILE A 207 31.37 0.07 17.42
C ILE A 207 31.10 0.41 18.87
N ASP A 208 31.90 -0.13 19.78
CA ASP A 208 31.87 0.21 21.20
C ASP A 208 32.54 1.59 21.42
N MET A 209 31.82 2.50 22.08
CA MET A 209 32.30 3.87 22.34
C MET A 209 33.07 4.00 23.66
N ASP A 210 32.88 3.05 24.57
CA ASP A 210 33.42 3.08 25.91
C ASP A 210 34.74 2.28 26.01
N ASN A 211 35.05 1.45 25.01
CA ASN A 211 36.21 0.59 24.99
C ASN A 211 37.30 1.13 24.07
N THR A 212 38.53 1.24 24.58
CA THR A 212 39.71 1.67 23.81
C THR A 212 40.30 0.59 22.90
N SER A 213 39.84 -0.65 23.00
CA SER A 213 40.14 -1.70 22.04
C SER A 213 39.30 -1.50 20.76
N ASN A 214 39.97 -1.35 19.61
CA ASN A 214 39.31 -1.20 18.30
C ASN A 214 38.57 -2.46 17.82
N ASP A 215 37.87 -3.18 18.70
CA ASP A 215 37.10 -4.37 18.36
C ASP A 215 35.80 -3.95 17.70
N MET A 216 35.80 -3.96 16.38
CA MET A 216 34.62 -3.66 15.57
C MET A 216 34.01 -4.99 15.10
N ALA A 217 32.81 -5.30 15.61
CA ALA A 217 32.02 -6.39 15.07
C ALA A 217 31.29 -5.94 13.80
N TYR A 218 31.20 -6.79 12.80
CA TYR A 218 30.46 -6.50 11.58
C TYR A 218 29.53 -7.64 11.16
N GLN A 219 28.52 -7.30 10.38
CA GLN A 219 27.54 -8.23 9.88
C GLN A 219 27.21 -7.94 8.41
N ILE A 220 27.05 -9.01 7.63
CA ILE A 220 26.58 -8.96 6.24
C ILE A 220 25.29 -9.75 6.13
N ASN A 221 24.31 -9.25 5.39
CA ASN A 221 23.10 -9.98 5.05
C ASN A 221 22.88 -9.97 3.53
N LEU A 222 22.38 -11.08 3.01
CA LEU A 222 21.99 -11.25 1.61
C LEU A 222 20.58 -11.83 1.56
N GLY A 223 19.65 -11.12 0.94
CA GLY A 223 18.26 -11.54 0.76
C GLY A 223 17.92 -11.76 -0.70
N ILE A 224 17.14 -12.81 -0.98
CA ILE A 224 16.62 -13.13 -2.31
C ILE A 224 15.12 -13.33 -2.20
N ASN A 225 14.34 -12.55 -2.95
CA ASN A 225 12.89 -12.62 -3.00
C ASN A 225 12.41 -13.43 -4.21
N PHE A 226 11.37 -14.25 -4.01
CA PHE A 226 10.72 -15.15 -4.97
C PHE A 226 9.21 -14.86 -4.99
N ASP A 227 8.76 -13.74 -5.53
CA ASP A 227 7.35 -13.33 -5.58
C ASP A 227 6.67 -13.25 -4.19
N LYS A 228 6.18 -14.35 -3.67
CA LYS A 228 5.47 -14.45 -2.39
C LYS A 228 6.31 -15.02 -1.25
N GLY A 229 7.59 -15.05 -1.41
CA GLY A 229 8.51 -15.53 -0.38
C GLY A 229 9.95 -15.24 -0.73
N GLY A 230 10.85 -15.72 0.09
CA GLY A 230 12.27 -15.53 -0.13
C GLY A 230 13.12 -16.30 0.86
N ALA A 231 14.41 -16.17 0.62
CA ALA A 231 15.45 -16.66 1.51
C ALA A 231 16.42 -15.52 1.80
N TYR A 232 17.03 -15.55 2.96
CA TYR A 232 18.13 -14.66 3.29
C TYR A 232 19.18 -15.41 4.10
N THR A 233 20.38 -14.91 4.04
CA THR A 233 21.48 -15.36 4.91
C THR A 233 22.05 -14.14 5.63
N ILE A 234 22.47 -14.37 6.84
CA ILE A 234 23.09 -13.35 7.68
C ILE A 234 24.47 -13.84 8.07
N SER A 235 25.38 -12.91 8.22
CA SER A 235 26.79 -13.21 8.38
C SER A 235 27.58 -12.22 9.24
N ASP A 236 28.34 -12.65 10.32
CA ASP A 236 29.21 -11.79 11.17
C ASP A 236 30.71 -12.13 11.12
N ASP A 237 31.50 -11.34 11.86
CA ASP A 237 32.94 -11.44 12.02
C ASP A 237 33.40 -12.71 12.77
N LYS A 238 32.51 -13.40 13.50
CA LYS A 238 32.84 -14.58 14.33
C LYS A 238 32.55 -15.91 13.64
N GLN A 239 32.27 -15.86 12.36
CA GLN A 239 32.01 -17.02 11.48
C GLN A 239 30.73 -17.82 11.77
N ASN A 240 29.77 -17.31 12.44
CA ASN A 240 28.52 -17.98 12.63
C ASN A 240 27.51 -17.72 11.45
N THR A 241 26.81 -18.57 10.72
CA THR A 241 25.92 -18.37 9.55
C THR A 241 24.49 -18.81 9.83
N GLY A 242 23.53 -18.05 9.38
CA GLY A 242 22.14 -18.45 9.44
C GLY A 242 21.42 -18.27 8.13
N ILE A 243 20.47 -19.14 7.89
CA ILE A 243 19.55 -19.07 6.77
C ILE A 243 18.15 -18.82 7.30
N GLY A 244 17.48 -17.83 6.72
CA GLY A 244 16.07 -17.59 6.94
C GLY A 244 15.25 -17.83 5.68
N LEU A 245 14.07 -18.35 5.87
CA LEU A 245 13.03 -18.50 4.84
C LEU A 245 11.80 -17.72 5.27
N TYR A 246 11.14 -17.09 4.34
CA TYR A 246 9.90 -16.37 4.62
C TYR A 246 8.90 -16.47 3.47
N SER A 247 7.63 -16.31 3.82
CA SER A 247 6.54 -16.20 2.86
C SER A 247 5.68 -14.96 3.17
N SER A 248 5.07 -14.40 2.12
CA SER A 248 4.18 -13.24 2.19
C SER A 248 2.91 -13.49 1.40
N ASN A 249 1.79 -12.91 1.84
CA ASN A 249 0.59 -12.85 1.03
C ASN A 249 0.64 -11.73 -0.02
N GLN A 250 1.56 -10.76 0.13
CA GLN A 250 1.83 -9.71 -0.85
C GLN A 250 2.92 -10.15 -1.82
N ILE A 251 2.83 -9.65 -3.05
CA ILE A 251 3.87 -9.88 -4.07
C ILE A 251 5.07 -8.99 -3.72
N LEU A 252 6.22 -9.62 -3.56
CA LEU A 252 7.49 -8.96 -3.28
C LEU A 252 8.25 -8.71 -4.60
N PRO A 253 9.04 -7.61 -4.69
CA PRO A 253 9.99 -7.46 -5.80
C PRO A 253 10.88 -8.70 -5.89
N SER A 254 10.87 -9.40 -7.02
CA SER A 254 11.43 -10.75 -7.16
C SER A 254 12.41 -10.83 -8.34
N ILE A 255 13.41 -11.71 -8.21
CA ILE A 255 14.33 -12.03 -9.31
C ILE A 255 13.63 -12.66 -10.52
N PHE A 256 12.43 -13.20 -10.33
CA PHE A 256 11.63 -13.83 -11.39
C PHE A 256 10.67 -12.86 -12.08
N ASN A 257 10.43 -11.68 -11.51
CA ASN A 257 9.51 -10.68 -12.07
C ASN A 257 10.04 -9.94 -13.30
N LYS A 258 11.10 -10.43 -13.94
CA LYS A 258 11.52 -9.89 -15.21
C LYS A 258 10.53 -10.33 -16.29
N LYS A 259 9.93 -9.36 -16.97
CA LYS A 259 9.10 -9.57 -18.16
C LYS A 259 9.80 -10.53 -19.11
N LYS A 260 9.26 -11.73 -19.30
CA LYS A 260 9.78 -12.67 -20.28
C LYS A 260 9.57 -12.06 -21.67
N LYS A 261 10.60 -12.07 -22.52
CA LYS A 261 10.54 -11.54 -23.88
C LYS A 261 9.33 -12.12 -24.64
N GLY A 262 8.40 -11.26 -25.05
CA GLY A 262 7.17 -11.65 -25.77
C GLY A 262 5.96 -11.96 -24.86
N THR A 263 6.03 -11.67 -23.55
CA THR A 263 4.86 -11.74 -22.65
C THR A 263 4.34 -10.33 -22.35
N LYS A 264 3.01 -10.19 -22.21
CA LYS A 264 2.40 -8.99 -21.70
C LYS A 264 2.27 -9.07 -20.18
N GLN A 265 2.49 -7.95 -19.49
CA GLN A 265 2.36 -7.84 -18.06
C GLN A 265 1.23 -6.88 -17.71
N TYR A 266 0.23 -7.37 -16.97
CA TYR A 266 -0.91 -6.59 -16.53
C TYR A 266 -0.85 -6.33 -15.04
N VAL A 267 -1.24 -5.14 -14.62
CA VAL A 267 -1.52 -4.82 -13.21
C VAL A 267 -3.02 -4.95 -12.98
N ARG A 268 -3.42 -5.71 -11.97
CA ARG A 268 -4.82 -5.82 -11.57
C ARG A 268 -5.08 -4.88 -10.39
N MET A 269 -6.07 -4.02 -10.52
CA MET A 269 -6.41 -3.05 -9.49
C MET A 269 -7.93 -2.88 -9.33
N SER A 270 -8.36 -2.55 -8.11
CA SER A 270 -9.75 -2.18 -7.87
C SER A 270 -9.95 -0.68 -8.12
N LEU A 271 -11.06 -0.35 -8.79
CA LEU A 271 -11.53 1.02 -8.94
C LEU A 271 -12.89 1.16 -8.28
N SER A 272 -12.90 1.48 -6.99
CA SER A 272 -14.08 1.57 -6.16
C SER A 272 -13.85 2.50 -4.97
N GLY A 273 -14.91 2.92 -4.29
CA GLY A 273 -14.83 3.74 -3.09
C GLY A 273 -15.00 5.25 -3.35
N ARG A 274 -14.83 6.02 -2.28
CA ARG A 274 -14.95 7.48 -2.28
C ARG A 274 -13.61 8.13 -2.57
N PHE A 275 -13.56 9.00 -3.58
CA PHE A 275 -12.35 9.75 -3.93
C PHE A 275 -12.41 11.17 -3.34
N ILE A 276 -11.39 11.50 -2.54
CA ILE A 276 -11.24 12.79 -1.84
C ILE A 276 -9.99 13.52 -2.37
N GLU A 277 -9.95 14.84 -2.26
CA GLU A 277 -8.77 15.64 -2.65
C GLU A 277 -7.74 15.68 -1.55
N GLU A 278 -8.17 16.01 -0.35
CA GLU A 278 -7.34 16.07 0.84
C GLU A 278 -7.76 15.00 1.83
N SER A 279 -6.78 14.37 2.49
CA SER A 279 -7.09 13.51 3.63
C SER A 279 -7.72 14.41 4.72
N PRO A 280 -8.81 14.00 5.36
CA PRO A 280 -9.33 14.73 6.50
C PRO A 280 -8.21 14.88 7.54
N GLU A 281 -8.18 16.04 8.22
CA GLU A 281 -7.25 16.24 9.34
C GLU A 281 -7.38 15.08 10.30
N SER A 282 -6.24 14.56 10.75
CA SER A 282 -6.19 13.38 11.61
C SER A 282 -7.01 13.65 12.88
N SER A 283 -8.11 12.93 13.03
CA SER A 283 -8.88 12.95 14.28
C SER A 283 -7.97 12.52 15.45
N PRO A 284 -8.20 12.99 16.67
CA PRO A 284 -7.44 12.57 17.83
C PRO A 284 -7.38 11.03 17.92
N PHE A 285 -6.24 10.50 18.31
CA PHE A 285 -5.91 9.07 18.35
C PHE A 285 -7.04 8.17 18.91
N LEU A 286 -7.66 8.58 20.01
CA LEU A 286 -8.80 7.87 20.61
C LEU A 286 -10.03 7.84 19.70
N THR A 287 -10.27 8.90 18.92
CA THR A 287 -11.40 8.98 18.00
C THR A 287 -11.20 8.05 16.80
N GLN A 288 -9.97 7.89 16.34
CA GLN A 288 -9.65 6.95 15.25
C GLN A 288 -9.83 5.49 15.65
N ILE A 289 -9.48 5.13 16.90
CA ILE A 289 -9.68 3.77 17.42
C ILE A 289 -11.16 3.46 17.64
N LEU A 290 -11.91 4.40 18.23
CA LEU A 290 -13.33 4.18 18.60
C LEU A 290 -14.28 4.35 17.40
N PHE A 291 -13.92 5.17 16.44
CA PHE A 291 -14.72 5.50 15.27
C PHE A 291 -13.81 5.55 14.04
N PRO A 292 -13.39 4.38 13.49
CA PRO A 292 -12.59 4.36 12.28
C PRO A 292 -13.41 5.01 11.15
N SER A 293 -13.06 6.25 10.79
CA SER A 293 -13.63 6.90 9.63
C SER A 293 -13.20 6.14 8.39
N SER A 294 -14.13 5.84 7.50
CA SER A 294 -13.79 5.33 6.17
C SER A 294 -13.06 6.43 5.40
N GLU A 295 -11.74 6.46 5.53
CA GLU A 295 -10.91 7.40 4.77
C GLU A 295 -11.09 7.11 3.28
N GLY A 296 -11.46 8.16 2.52
CA GLY A 296 -11.57 8.03 1.08
C GLY A 296 -10.19 7.87 0.43
N ILE A 297 -10.17 7.36 -0.78
CA ILE A 297 -8.96 7.26 -1.60
C ILE A 297 -8.55 8.68 -2.02
N GLN A 298 -7.33 9.08 -1.70
CA GLN A 298 -6.83 10.39 -2.12
C GLN A 298 -6.62 10.38 -3.64
N LEU A 299 -7.32 11.26 -4.35
CA LEU A 299 -7.28 11.34 -5.81
C LEU A 299 -5.85 11.51 -6.34
N ARG A 300 -5.08 12.39 -5.72
CA ARG A 300 -3.69 12.65 -6.11
C ARG A 300 -2.83 11.39 -6.09
N LYS A 301 -2.93 10.58 -5.03
CA LYS A 301 -2.16 9.32 -4.94
C LYS A 301 -2.56 8.33 -6.03
N TRP A 302 -3.87 8.25 -6.32
CA TRP A 302 -4.36 7.38 -7.38
C TRP A 302 -3.85 7.84 -8.75
N LEU A 303 -3.84 9.16 -9.03
CA LEU A 303 -3.30 9.70 -10.27
C LEU A 303 -1.79 9.48 -10.40
N GLU A 304 -1.03 9.67 -9.31
CA GLU A 304 0.41 9.38 -9.25
C GLU A 304 0.68 7.89 -9.55
N GLN A 305 -0.11 6.98 -9.00
CA GLN A 305 0.00 5.53 -9.25
C GLN A 305 -0.28 5.17 -10.72
N ILE A 306 -1.32 5.73 -11.33
CA ILE A 306 -1.61 5.50 -12.76
C ILE A 306 -0.48 6.06 -13.63
N ASN A 307 0.07 7.22 -13.27
CA ASN A 307 1.21 7.80 -14.00
C ASN A 307 2.46 6.92 -13.89
N GLU A 308 2.76 6.40 -12.71
CA GLU A 308 3.86 5.44 -12.50
C GLU A 308 3.68 4.19 -13.37
N TYR A 309 2.46 3.64 -13.45
CA TYR A 309 2.17 2.52 -14.34
C TYR A 309 2.27 2.90 -15.82
N THR A 310 1.97 4.16 -16.15
CA THR A 310 2.09 4.67 -17.53
C THR A 310 3.55 4.76 -17.98
N GLU A 311 4.43 5.21 -17.09
CA GLU A 311 5.86 5.38 -17.37
C GLU A 311 6.65 4.06 -17.28
N ASN A 312 6.13 3.07 -16.57
CA ASN A 312 6.83 1.78 -16.38
C ASN A 312 6.80 0.96 -17.69
N PRO A 313 7.95 0.70 -18.34
CA PRO A 313 8.02 -0.04 -19.61
C PRO A 313 7.66 -1.53 -19.47
N ASP A 314 7.68 -2.07 -18.25
CA ASP A 314 7.36 -3.47 -18.02
C ASP A 314 5.85 -3.75 -17.92
N ILE A 315 5.03 -2.72 -17.71
CA ILE A 315 3.57 -2.82 -17.66
C ILE A 315 2.98 -2.60 -19.04
N ASP A 316 2.22 -3.56 -19.55
CA ASP A 316 1.54 -3.49 -20.85
C ASP A 316 0.05 -3.19 -20.75
N GLY A 317 -0.56 -3.36 -19.57
CA GLY A 317 -1.98 -3.11 -19.41
C GLY A 317 -2.45 -3.08 -17.97
N LEU A 318 -3.70 -2.65 -17.81
CA LEU A 318 -4.46 -2.66 -16.54
C LEU A 318 -5.66 -3.59 -16.66
N ILE A 319 -5.90 -4.36 -15.61
CA ILE A 319 -7.17 -5.05 -15.37
C ILE A 319 -7.84 -4.34 -14.21
N ILE A 320 -8.98 -3.71 -14.47
CA ILE A 320 -9.70 -2.90 -13.50
C ILE A 320 -10.94 -3.65 -13.03
N ASP A 321 -10.94 -4.06 -11.75
CA ASP A 321 -12.13 -4.55 -11.06
C ASP A 321 -12.96 -3.33 -10.63
N LEU A 322 -14.05 -3.07 -11.38
CA LEU A 322 -14.86 -1.88 -11.22
C LEU A 322 -15.94 -2.10 -10.15
N GLY A 323 -15.88 -1.34 -9.08
CA GLY A 323 -16.93 -1.24 -8.08
C GLY A 323 -17.69 0.08 -8.15
N SER A 324 -18.31 0.46 -7.03
CA SER A 324 -18.99 1.75 -6.91
C SER A 324 -17.98 2.88 -6.72
N VAL A 325 -17.93 3.80 -7.69
CA VAL A 325 -17.03 4.97 -7.65
C VAL A 325 -17.82 6.19 -7.17
N SER A 326 -17.46 6.73 -6.02
CA SER A 326 -18.00 7.98 -5.48
C SER A 326 -17.01 9.12 -5.72
N ALA A 327 -17.24 9.90 -6.77
CA ALA A 327 -16.43 11.05 -7.15
C ALA A 327 -17.30 12.08 -7.89
N GLY A 328 -17.02 13.36 -7.74
CA GLY A 328 -17.66 14.42 -8.53
C GLY A 328 -17.23 14.37 -10.01
N PHE A 329 -17.94 15.04 -10.88
CA PHE A 329 -17.68 15.01 -12.32
C PHE A 329 -16.26 15.48 -12.68
N ALA A 330 -15.75 16.54 -12.04
CA ALA A 330 -14.40 17.05 -12.23
C ALA A 330 -13.35 15.99 -11.93
N LYS A 331 -13.46 15.32 -10.75
CA LYS A 331 -12.55 14.23 -10.35
C LYS A 331 -12.59 13.07 -11.34
N ARG A 332 -13.78 12.67 -11.79
CA ARG A 332 -13.91 11.61 -12.81
C ARG A 332 -13.27 12.01 -14.13
N ASN A 333 -13.33 13.27 -14.50
CA ASN A 333 -12.69 13.76 -15.72
C ASN A 333 -11.14 13.70 -15.61
N GLU A 334 -10.58 14.03 -14.46
CA GLU A 334 -9.14 13.86 -14.20
C GLU A 334 -8.73 12.40 -14.22
N MET A 335 -9.47 11.53 -13.53
CA MET A 335 -9.23 10.08 -13.54
C MET A 335 -9.28 9.53 -14.97
N ARG A 336 -10.30 9.97 -15.76
CA ARG A 336 -10.42 9.59 -17.15
C ARG A 336 -9.19 10.02 -17.97
N ARG A 337 -8.70 11.25 -17.78
CA ARG A 337 -7.51 11.75 -18.46
C ARG A 337 -6.28 10.91 -18.15
N ALA A 338 -6.10 10.51 -16.88
CA ALA A 338 -4.99 9.64 -16.49
C ALA A 338 -5.08 8.27 -17.19
N LEU A 339 -6.25 7.63 -17.21
CA LEU A 339 -6.45 6.37 -17.93
C LEU A 339 -6.29 6.54 -19.47
N GLN A 340 -6.72 7.67 -20.01
CA GLN A 340 -6.52 7.98 -21.43
C GLN A 340 -5.03 8.13 -21.76
N ASN A 341 -4.24 8.78 -20.91
CA ASN A 341 -2.79 8.91 -21.08
C ASN A 341 -2.12 7.53 -21.03
N PHE A 342 -2.57 6.65 -20.12
CA PHE A 342 -2.11 5.27 -20.05
C PHE A 342 -2.37 4.51 -21.36
N LYS A 343 -3.57 4.66 -21.92
CA LYS A 343 -3.91 4.07 -23.22
C LYS A 343 -3.09 4.67 -24.37
N ASN A 344 -2.90 6.00 -24.37
CA ASN A 344 -2.10 6.71 -25.39
C ASN A 344 -0.62 6.28 -25.37
N ALA A 345 -0.12 5.77 -24.24
CA ALA A 345 1.19 5.14 -24.13
C ALA A 345 1.25 3.73 -24.76
N GLY A 346 0.17 3.29 -25.43
CA GLY A 346 0.10 2.00 -26.12
C GLY A 346 -0.25 0.82 -25.21
N LYS A 347 -0.77 1.08 -24.00
CA LYS A 347 -1.08 0.07 -23.00
C LYS A 347 -2.57 -0.27 -22.99
N GLU A 348 -2.91 -1.53 -22.75
CA GLU A 348 -4.28 -2.07 -22.81
C GLU A 348 -5.03 -1.86 -21.49
N ILE A 349 -6.32 -1.51 -21.56
CA ILE A 349 -7.21 -1.39 -20.39
C ILE A 349 -8.37 -2.38 -20.52
N ILE A 350 -8.49 -3.28 -19.56
CA ILE A 350 -9.57 -4.26 -19.44
C ILE A 350 -10.36 -3.93 -18.18
N VAL A 351 -11.67 -3.80 -18.29
CA VAL A 351 -12.56 -3.49 -17.14
C VAL A 351 -13.55 -4.63 -16.93
N TYR A 352 -13.71 -5.03 -15.68
CA TYR A 352 -14.76 -5.92 -15.25
C TYR A 352 -15.65 -5.24 -14.21
N ALA A 353 -16.94 -5.18 -14.47
CA ALA A 353 -17.95 -4.63 -13.56
C ALA A 353 -18.82 -5.76 -12.99
N GLU A 354 -18.62 -6.07 -11.72
CA GLU A 354 -19.43 -7.06 -11.00
C GLU A 354 -20.81 -6.50 -10.62
N TYR A 355 -20.83 -5.21 -10.30
CA TYR A 355 -22.03 -4.51 -9.82
C TYR A 355 -22.57 -3.61 -10.89
N GLY A 356 -23.33 -3.36 -11.56
CA GLY A 356 -23.83 -2.40 -12.54
C GLY A 356 -22.96 -1.15 -12.76
N ILE A 357 -23.17 -0.50 -13.86
CA ILE A 357 -22.40 0.68 -14.28
C ILE A 357 -23.35 1.87 -14.39
N THR A 358 -23.08 2.97 -13.67
CA THR A 358 -23.80 4.24 -13.87
C THR A 358 -23.25 5.02 -15.05
N GLY A 359 -24.02 5.93 -15.63
CA GLY A 359 -23.57 6.76 -16.76
C GLY A 359 -22.27 7.52 -16.47
N SER A 360 -22.16 8.09 -15.27
CA SER A 360 -20.95 8.82 -14.86
C SER A 360 -19.72 7.90 -14.66
N THR A 361 -19.92 6.65 -14.26
CA THR A 361 -18.86 5.65 -14.20
C THR A 361 -18.54 5.12 -15.60
N TYR A 362 -19.54 4.97 -16.46
CA TYR A 362 -19.33 4.61 -17.86
C TYR A 362 -18.49 5.65 -18.60
N PHE A 363 -18.76 6.95 -18.38
CA PHE A 363 -17.91 8.02 -18.89
C PHE A 363 -16.44 7.83 -18.51
N LEU A 364 -16.17 7.48 -17.24
CA LEU A 364 -14.82 7.26 -16.74
C LEU A 364 -14.08 6.12 -17.45
N ILE A 365 -14.77 5.00 -17.75
CA ILE A 365 -14.17 3.78 -18.29
C ILE A 365 -14.39 3.56 -19.79
N SER A 366 -15.14 4.44 -20.45
CA SER A 366 -15.55 4.25 -21.87
C SER A 366 -14.38 4.12 -22.86
N MET A 367 -13.17 4.55 -22.49
CA MET A 367 -11.97 4.37 -23.29
C MET A 367 -11.33 2.99 -23.20
N ALA A 368 -11.77 2.14 -22.24
CA ALA A 368 -11.19 0.81 -22.08
C ALA A 368 -11.30 -0.02 -23.38
N ASP A 369 -10.29 -0.84 -23.63
CA ASP A 369 -10.24 -1.72 -24.81
C ASP A 369 -11.26 -2.83 -24.72
N LYS A 370 -11.54 -3.30 -23.49
CA LYS A 370 -12.59 -4.27 -23.21
C LYS A 370 -13.34 -3.91 -21.94
N ILE A 371 -14.67 -3.95 -22.02
CA ILE A 371 -15.57 -3.78 -20.87
C ILE A 371 -16.42 -5.04 -20.75
N PHE A 372 -16.26 -5.74 -19.64
CA PHE A 372 -17.07 -6.88 -19.25
C PHE A 372 -17.98 -6.50 -18.09
N ILE A 373 -19.18 -7.06 -18.03
CA ILE A 373 -20.16 -6.80 -17.00
C ILE A 373 -20.84 -8.10 -16.56
N ALA A 374 -21.14 -8.21 -15.26
CA ALA A 374 -21.83 -9.37 -14.71
C ALA A 374 -23.29 -9.43 -15.19
N GLY A 375 -23.77 -10.65 -15.53
CA GLY A 375 -25.05 -10.87 -16.16
C GLY A 375 -26.29 -10.50 -15.32
N SER A 376 -26.13 -10.37 -14.00
CA SER A 376 -27.19 -10.02 -13.04
C SER A 376 -27.35 -8.53 -12.79
N THR A 377 -26.71 -7.67 -13.59
CA THR A 377 -26.63 -6.22 -13.37
C THR A 377 -27.18 -5.43 -14.57
N GLY A 378 -26.97 -4.12 -14.59
CA GLY A 378 -27.40 -3.23 -15.67
C GLY A 378 -26.42 -2.09 -15.92
N LEU A 379 -26.59 -1.43 -17.05
CA LEU A 379 -25.88 -0.20 -17.42
C LEU A 379 -26.87 0.96 -17.42
N ASP A 380 -26.82 1.80 -16.37
CA ASP A 380 -27.67 2.98 -16.24
C ASP A 380 -27.05 4.19 -16.98
N LEU A 381 -26.95 4.07 -18.30
CA LEU A 381 -26.49 5.14 -19.16
C LEU A 381 -27.67 6.00 -19.59
N LYS A 382 -27.67 7.26 -19.17
CA LYS A 382 -28.70 8.27 -19.47
C LYS A 382 -28.10 9.67 -19.49
N GLY A 383 -28.86 10.66 -19.95
CA GLY A 383 -28.48 12.06 -19.95
C GLY A 383 -28.34 12.63 -18.53
N LEU A 384 -27.97 13.90 -18.47
CA LEU A 384 -27.87 14.64 -17.21
C LEU A 384 -29.24 15.20 -16.82
N ASN A 385 -29.57 15.15 -15.54
CA ASN A 385 -30.79 15.69 -14.99
C ASN A 385 -30.49 16.47 -13.69
N ILE A 386 -31.25 17.53 -13.47
CA ILE A 386 -31.24 18.28 -12.21
C ILE A 386 -32.67 18.58 -11.81
N GLU A 387 -32.96 18.44 -10.53
CA GLU A 387 -34.19 18.86 -9.91
C GLU A 387 -33.90 19.98 -8.91
N VAL A 388 -34.69 21.08 -8.98
CA VAL A 388 -34.57 22.19 -8.07
C VAL A 388 -35.91 22.35 -7.33
N SER A 389 -35.88 22.22 -6.01
CA SER A 389 -37.04 22.38 -5.17
C SER A 389 -37.25 23.86 -4.84
N PHE A 390 -38.50 24.38 -4.98
CA PHE A 390 -38.87 25.72 -4.65
C PHE A 390 -39.75 25.73 -3.41
N TYR A 391 -39.36 26.51 -2.41
CA TYR A 391 -39.98 26.54 -1.09
C TYR A 391 -40.89 27.72 -0.86
N ARG A 392 -41.05 28.61 -1.85
CA ARG A 392 -41.86 29.87 -1.70
C ARG A 392 -43.26 29.58 -1.22
N THR A 393 -43.96 28.59 -1.77
CA THR A 393 -45.33 28.27 -1.36
C THR A 393 -45.41 27.78 0.09
N LEU A 394 -44.42 27.02 0.55
CA LEU A 394 -44.33 26.58 1.95
C LEU A 394 -44.09 27.77 2.87
N LEU A 395 -43.18 28.67 2.50
CA LEU A 395 -42.87 29.87 3.27
C LEU A 395 -44.07 30.83 3.37
N ASP A 396 -44.81 30.99 2.27
CA ASP A 396 -46.06 31.76 2.26
C ASP A 396 -47.10 31.16 3.24
N THR A 397 -47.24 29.86 3.27
CA THR A 397 -48.16 29.16 4.19
C THR A 397 -47.77 29.36 5.66
N LEU A 398 -46.47 29.42 5.93
CA LEU A 398 -45.90 29.65 7.26
C LEU A 398 -45.83 31.16 7.63
N SER A 399 -46.29 32.06 6.75
CA SER A 399 -46.17 33.50 6.89
C SER A 399 -44.72 33.99 7.08
N ILE A 400 -43.75 33.27 6.47
CA ILE A 400 -42.35 33.64 6.48
C ILE A 400 -42.00 34.36 5.18
N VAL A 401 -41.47 35.58 5.29
CA VAL A 401 -41.01 36.39 4.15
C VAL A 401 -39.49 36.39 4.11
N PRO A 402 -38.87 35.66 3.19
CA PRO A 402 -37.42 35.71 3.05
C PRO A 402 -36.98 37.01 2.38
N GLU A 403 -35.93 37.61 2.92
CA GLU A 403 -35.25 38.77 2.31
C GLU A 403 -33.90 38.31 1.73
N VAL A 404 -33.68 38.61 0.44
CA VAL A 404 -32.45 38.25 -0.26
C VAL A 404 -31.87 39.51 -0.91
N PHE A 405 -30.67 39.86 -0.52
CA PHE A 405 -29.92 40.96 -1.11
C PHE A 405 -28.98 40.40 -2.20
N ARG A 406 -29.16 40.88 -3.43
CA ARG A 406 -28.37 40.45 -4.59
C ARG A 406 -28.08 41.62 -5.55
N VAL A 407 -26.94 41.49 -6.27
CA VAL A 407 -26.58 42.48 -7.27
C VAL A 407 -27.44 42.25 -8.52
N ASN A 408 -28.06 43.31 -9.00
CA ASN A 408 -28.75 43.34 -10.26
C ASN A 408 -27.98 44.20 -11.29
N TYR A 409 -27.94 43.74 -12.52
CA TYR A 409 -27.37 44.48 -13.63
C TYR A 409 -28.43 44.56 -14.75
N ASN A 410 -28.81 45.77 -15.15
CA ASN A 410 -29.87 46.01 -16.14
C ASN A 410 -31.20 45.25 -15.85
N GLY A 411 -31.60 45.17 -14.57
CA GLY A 411 -32.82 44.47 -14.17
C GLY A 411 -32.71 42.97 -14.06
N LYS A 412 -31.57 42.34 -14.42
CA LYS A 412 -31.30 40.92 -14.34
C LYS A 412 -30.34 40.61 -13.19
N SER A 413 -30.50 39.48 -12.56
CA SER A 413 -29.57 38.99 -11.56
C SER A 413 -29.26 37.51 -11.78
N TYR A 414 -28.05 37.21 -12.16
CA TYR A 414 -27.53 35.86 -12.31
C TYR A 414 -27.05 35.24 -10.99
N LYS A 415 -27.23 35.98 -9.86
CA LYS A 415 -27.03 35.43 -8.50
C LYS A 415 -28.34 34.76 -8.05
N THR A 416 -28.64 33.61 -8.60
CA THR A 416 -29.95 32.93 -8.50
C THR A 416 -30.05 31.94 -7.34
N MET A 417 -29.05 31.87 -6.44
CA MET A 417 -29.06 30.96 -5.30
C MET A 417 -30.25 31.17 -4.34
N GLY A 418 -30.78 32.40 -4.25
CA GLY A 418 -31.95 32.73 -3.45
C GLY A 418 -33.30 32.42 -4.12
N ASP A 419 -33.34 32.13 -5.42
CA ASP A 419 -34.57 31.90 -6.16
C ASP A 419 -35.46 30.79 -5.59
N PRO A 420 -34.93 29.67 -5.08
CA PRO A 420 -35.75 28.64 -4.45
C PRO A 420 -36.59 29.12 -3.25
N LEU A 421 -36.18 30.19 -2.58
CA LEU A 421 -36.89 30.79 -1.46
C LEU A 421 -37.85 31.94 -1.91
N LEU A 422 -37.47 32.62 -3.00
CA LEU A 422 -38.21 33.81 -3.47
C LEU A 422 -39.29 33.46 -4.49
N ASN A 423 -39.05 32.47 -5.34
CA ASN A 423 -39.89 32.15 -6.48
C ASN A 423 -40.60 30.81 -6.28
N LYS A 424 -41.75 30.61 -6.96
CA LYS A 424 -42.50 29.35 -7.01
C LYS A 424 -41.95 28.40 -8.11
N GLN A 425 -41.17 28.93 -9.03
CA GLN A 425 -40.56 28.23 -10.16
C GLN A 425 -39.25 28.90 -10.56
N MET A 426 -38.52 28.26 -11.41
CA MET A 426 -37.23 28.73 -11.91
C MET A 426 -37.35 30.03 -12.69
N SER A 427 -36.54 31.04 -12.35
CA SER A 427 -36.43 32.30 -13.12
C SER A 427 -35.75 32.03 -14.47
N GLU A 428 -35.88 32.99 -15.42
CA GLU A 428 -35.22 32.91 -16.72
C GLU A 428 -33.69 32.86 -16.56
N GLU A 429 -33.12 33.72 -15.69
CA GLU A 429 -31.70 33.79 -15.41
C GLU A 429 -31.19 32.50 -14.78
N MET A 430 -31.98 31.90 -13.90
CA MET A 430 -31.61 30.59 -13.33
C MET A 430 -31.63 29.50 -14.37
N ARG A 431 -32.61 29.50 -15.26
CA ARG A 431 -32.71 28.53 -16.37
C ARG A 431 -31.57 28.71 -17.33
N GLU A 432 -31.21 29.93 -17.71
CA GLU A 432 -30.06 30.23 -18.56
C GLU A 432 -28.78 29.69 -17.94
N ASN A 433 -28.47 30.01 -16.68
CA ASN A 433 -27.31 29.53 -15.95
C ASN A 433 -27.21 27.99 -15.94
N TYR A 434 -28.33 27.31 -15.63
CA TYR A 434 -28.34 25.86 -15.61
C TYR A 434 -28.22 25.24 -17.02
N THR A 435 -28.86 25.84 -18.02
CA THR A 435 -28.75 25.37 -19.41
C THR A 435 -27.31 25.44 -19.88
N ASP A 436 -26.63 26.57 -19.72
CA ASP A 436 -25.23 26.75 -20.11
C ASP A 436 -24.30 25.76 -19.40
N LEU A 437 -24.49 25.62 -18.08
CA LEU A 437 -23.73 24.68 -17.28
C LEU A 437 -23.92 23.23 -17.77
N PHE A 438 -25.19 22.82 -17.93
CA PHE A 438 -25.50 21.44 -18.31
C PHE A 438 -25.13 21.11 -19.75
N GLU A 439 -25.27 22.07 -20.67
CA GLU A 439 -24.78 21.89 -22.03
C GLU A 439 -23.26 21.71 -22.06
N SER A 440 -22.54 22.50 -21.29
CA SER A 440 -21.09 22.36 -21.15
C SER A 440 -20.70 20.99 -20.60
N LEU A 441 -21.31 20.57 -19.50
CA LEU A 441 -21.06 19.25 -18.90
C LEU A 441 -21.47 18.10 -19.82
N TYR A 442 -22.60 18.21 -20.49
CA TYR A 442 -23.09 17.19 -21.42
C TYR A 442 -22.19 17.06 -22.66
N ASN A 443 -21.68 18.18 -23.17
CA ASN A 443 -20.75 18.17 -24.26
C ASN A 443 -19.44 17.46 -23.88
N ILE A 444 -18.91 17.67 -22.67
CA ILE A 444 -17.74 16.94 -22.14
C ILE A 444 -18.07 15.44 -22.01
N TYR A 445 -19.25 15.12 -21.49
CA TYR A 445 -19.72 13.75 -21.31
C TYR A 445 -19.83 12.99 -22.63
N VAL A 446 -20.53 13.60 -23.63
CA VAL A 446 -20.67 13.04 -24.98
C VAL A 446 -19.30 12.92 -25.66
N LYS A 447 -18.47 13.95 -25.58
CA LYS A 447 -17.12 13.93 -26.14
C LYS A 447 -16.30 12.78 -25.57
N GLY A 448 -16.27 12.64 -24.25
CA GLY A 448 -15.52 11.56 -23.60
C GLY A 448 -15.97 10.17 -24.03
N ILE A 449 -17.27 9.90 -24.10
CA ILE A 449 -17.78 8.60 -24.56
C ILE A 449 -17.51 8.38 -26.04
N SER A 450 -17.72 9.41 -26.87
CA SER A 450 -17.48 9.31 -28.32
C SER A 450 -16.03 8.99 -28.67
N GLU A 451 -15.09 9.67 -28.01
CA GLU A 451 -13.65 9.40 -28.16
C GLU A 451 -13.29 7.99 -27.67
N GLY A 452 -13.82 7.60 -26.52
CA GLY A 452 -13.53 6.29 -25.92
C GLY A 452 -14.04 5.10 -26.75
N ARG A 453 -15.18 5.25 -27.42
CA ARG A 453 -15.78 4.22 -28.28
C ARG A 453 -15.56 4.41 -29.77
N THR A 454 -14.80 5.42 -30.15
CA THR A 454 -14.52 5.77 -31.55
C THR A 454 -15.82 6.00 -32.34
N TRP A 455 -16.76 6.74 -31.72
CA TRP A 455 -18.05 7.08 -32.31
C TRP A 455 -18.13 8.55 -32.69
N THR A 456 -19.11 8.88 -33.54
CA THR A 456 -19.51 10.29 -33.74
C THR A 456 -20.30 10.78 -32.54
N LYS A 457 -20.32 12.10 -32.32
CA LYS A 457 -21.12 12.71 -31.24
C LYS A 457 -22.62 12.42 -31.39
N GLU A 458 -23.12 12.41 -32.63
CA GLU A 458 -24.51 12.16 -32.99
C GLU A 458 -24.89 10.71 -32.59
N LYS A 459 -24.05 9.72 -32.94
CA LYS A 459 -24.25 8.34 -32.54
C LYS A 459 -24.23 8.22 -31.01
N THR A 460 -23.30 8.90 -30.35
CA THR A 460 -23.19 8.86 -28.89
C THR A 460 -24.44 9.43 -28.23
N ARG A 461 -24.96 10.56 -28.70
CA ARG A 461 -26.23 11.12 -28.18
C ARG A 461 -27.38 10.17 -28.38
N ALA A 462 -27.54 9.62 -29.59
CA ALA A 462 -28.60 8.66 -29.90
C ALA A 462 -28.53 7.37 -29.03
N VAL A 463 -27.35 6.97 -28.63
CA VAL A 463 -27.15 5.83 -27.71
C VAL A 463 -27.52 6.23 -26.28
N ILE A 464 -27.11 7.41 -25.81
CA ILE A 464 -27.47 7.92 -24.48
C ILE A 464 -28.99 8.08 -24.36
N ASP A 465 -29.65 8.64 -25.37
CA ASP A 465 -31.12 8.89 -25.39
C ASP A 465 -31.93 7.59 -25.35
N LYS A 466 -31.36 6.45 -25.81
CA LYS A 466 -31.99 5.12 -25.74
C LYS A 466 -31.81 4.43 -24.38
N GLY A 467 -31.01 4.98 -23.50
CA GLY A 467 -30.80 4.43 -22.15
C GLY A 467 -32.01 4.59 -21.22
N PRO A 468 -32.01 3.96 -20.06
CA PRO A 468 -30.97 3.07 -19.52
C PRO A 468 -30.97 1.67 -20.16
N TYR A 469 -29.83 0.98 -20.10
CA TYR A 469 -29.62 -0.34 -20.66
C TYR A 469 -29.66 -1.42 -19.56
N MET A 470 -30.86 -1.65 -18.98
CA MET A 470 -31.04 -2.70 -17.95
C MET A 470 -31.01 -4.10 -18.56
N ILE A 471 -31.26 -4.23 -19.85
CA ILE A 471 -31.10 -5.49 -20.60
C ILE A 471 -29.71 -5.44 -21.26
N LEU A 472 -28.77 -6.17 -20.70
CA LEU A 472 -27.35 -6.11 -21.10
C LEU A 472 -27.09 -6.55 -22.55
N SER A 473 -27.94 -7.41 -23.13
CA SER A 473 -27.85 -7.75 -24.57
C SER A 473 -28.04 -6.52 -25.47
N LYS A 474 -28.90 -5.57 -25.07
CA LYS A 474 -29.07 -4.30 -25.76
C LYS A 474 -27.83 -3.40 -25.63
N ALA A 475 -27.22 -3.35 -24.42
CA ALA A 475 -25.96 -2.64 -24.19
C ALA A 475 -24.83 -3.20 -25.09
N LYS A 476 -24.73 -4.52 -25.18
CA LYS A 476 -23.77 -5.19 -26.06
C LYS A 476 -24.05 -4.90 -27.55
N SER A 477 -25.29 -5.00 -27.98
CA SER A 477 -25.67 -4.68 -29.37
C SER A 477 -25.43 -3.21 -29.73
N ALA A 478 -25.54 -2.30 -28.75
CA ALA A 478 -25.22 -0.89 -28.94
C ALA A 478 -23.71 -0.62 -28.96
N GLY A 479 -22.87 -1.61 -28.63
CA GLY A 479 -21.42 -1.46 -28.57
C GLY A 479 -20.91 -0.76 -27.29
N LEU A 480 -21.72 -0.71 -26.24
CA LEU A 480 -21.35 -0.12 -24.97
C LEU A 480 -20.46 -1.06 -24.13
N ILE A 481 -20.65 -2.35 -24.28
CA ILE A 481 -19.88 -3.41 -23.59
C ILE A 481 -19.46 -4.48 -24.59
N ASP A 482 -18.36 -5.16 -24.29
CA ASP A 482 -17.79 -6.18 -25.17
C ASP A 482 -18.37 -7.57 -24.89
N SER A 483 -18.58 -7.92 -23.60
CA SER A 483 -19.24 -9.19 -23.25
C SER A 483 -19.91 -9.13 -21.88
N ILE A 484 -20.82 -10.07 -21.69
CA ILE A 484 -21.47 -10.35 -20.42
C ILE A 484 -20.80 -11.59 -19.86
N MET A 485 -20.23 -11.50 -18.65
CA MET A 485 -19.50 -12.59 -17.99
C MET A 485 -19.77 -12.56 -16.50
N PHE A 486 -20.02 -13.71 -15.89
CA PHE A 486 -19.99 -13.85 -14.45
C PHE A 486 -18.54 -13.88 -13.92
N THR A 487 -18.34 -13.64 -12.64
CA THR A 487 -17.02 -13.53 -11.99
C THR A 487 -16.14 -14.74 -12.29
N ASP A 488 -16.68 -15.95 -12.21
CA ASP A 488 -15.94 -17.19 -12.50
C ASP A 488 -15.50 -17.29 -13.98
N GLN A 489 -16.28 -16.74 -14.90
CA GLN A 489 -15.95 -16.70 -16.32
C GLN A 489 -14.88 -15.65 -16.60
N PHE A 490 -14.97 -14.50 -15.92
CA PHE A 490 -13.95 -13.47 -16.01
C PHE A 490 -12.62 -13.96 -15.43
N GLU A 491 -12.63 -14.64 -14.28
CA GLU A 491 -11.42 -15.24 -13.72
C GLU A 491 -10.78 -16.28 -14.67
N LYS A 492 -11.59 -17.07 -15.35
CA LYS A 492 -11.09 -17.99 -16.39
C LYS A 492 -10.49 -17.23 -17.58
N TYR A 493 -11.10 -16.09 -17.96
CA TYR A 493 -10.56 -15.21 -19.01
C TYR A 493 -9.21 -14.61 -18.58
N VAL A 494 -9.12 -14.10 -17.34
CA VAL A 494 -7.88 -13.55 -16.77
C VAL A 494 -6.78 -14.63 -16.68
N LYS A 495 -7.12 -15.85 -16.24
CA LYS A 495 -6.18 -16.98 -16.24
C LYS A 495 -5.68 -17.32 -17.65
N LYS A 496 -6.54 -17.31 -18.68
CA LYS A 496 -6.12 -17.55 -20.06
C LYS A 496 -5.19 -16.46 -20.60
N LEU A 497 -5.35 -15.20 -20.16
CA LEU A 497 -4.39 -14.14 -20.45
C LEU A 497 -3.02 -14.48 -19.85
N ASN A 498 -2.98 -15.14 -18.68
CA ASN A 498 -1.77 -15.52 -17.97
C ASN A 498 -1.13 -16.82 -18.52
N ASP A 499 -1.91 -17.86 -18.78
CA ASP A 499 -1.46 -19.15 -19.34
C ASP A 499 -0.92 -18.99 -20.78
N GLY A 500 -1.39 -17.97 -21.48
CA GLY A 500 -0.98 -17.62 -22.84
C GLY A 500 0.34 -16.84 -22.96
N LYS A 501 1.14 -16.68 -21.88
CA LYS A 501 2.40 -15.92 -21.79
C LYS A 501 2.26 -14.50 -21.19
N ASN A 502 1.18 -14.17 -20.49
CA ASN A 502 1.01 -12.86 -19.84
C ASN A 502 1.14 -13.00 -18.32
N ASN A 503 1.80 -12.06 -17.66
CA ASN A 503 1.89 -11.99 -16.20
C ASN A 503 0.87 -10.98 -15.65
N ILE A 504 0.29 -11.27 -14.48
CA ILE A 504 -0.58 -10.36 -13.74
C ILE A 504 0.09 -10.06 -12.40
N LEU A 505 0.31 -8.77 -12.13
CA LEU A 505 0.88 -8.24 -10.89
C LEU A 505 -0.20 -7.78 -9.94
#